data_de9fa2dfa02d1e16f2fe232fec1f8d98
#
_entry.id   de9fa2dfa02d1e16f2fe232fec1f8d98
#
_cell.length_a   1.000
_cell.length_b   1.000
_cell.length_c   1.000
_cell.angle_alpha   90.00
_cell.angle_beta   90.00
_cell.angle_gamma   90.00
#
_symmetry.space_group_name_H-M   'P 1'
#
loop_
_entity.id
_entity.type
_entity.pdbx_description
1 polymer ?
#
loop_
_entity_poly.entity_id
_entity_poly.type
_entity_poly.pdbx_seq_one_letter_code
_entity_poly.pdbx_strand_id
1 'polypeptide(L)'
;MPSLAVIGHLSRDVVAGAAPRIGGGSWHATRALVALGADAVIVAACGTDDEDAFRAALAETGVPFELHAHGATTAFSFSYDAVGTRTMTVDAIAEPFAPEVEADWVQVAPLLRGDVVVPRAPHVLLDGQGLVRRPALGPLQLDADFDAELLRGVSILKLSDEEAAVIGPVDVPELVVTHGMRGATVNGTHIAADPVDADPTGAGDMFAAAYLAARAAGAEPVEAGRSASAVVSALLSDKLSQGRTRP
;
A
#
# COMPACT_ATOMS: atom_id res chain seq x y z
N MET A 1 -9.88 -0.38 21.96
CA MET A 1 -10.23 -0.30 20.54
C MET A 1 -9.56 -1.46 19.85
N PRO A 2 -10.09 -2.00 18.74
CA PRO A 2 -9.41 -3.10 18.04
C PRO A 2 -8.03 -2.63 17.58
N SER A 3 -7.01 -3.48 17.76
CA SER A 3 -5.63 -3.19 17.37
C SER A 3 -5.51 -3.27 15.84
N LEU A 4 -4.76 -2.31 15.24
CA LEU A 4 -4.52 -2.24 13.82
C LEU A 4 -3.02 -2.34 13.52
N ALA A 5 -2.64 -3.18 12.56
CA ALA A 5 -1.28 -3.27 12.07
C ALA A 5 -1.22 -3.11 10.55
N VAL A 6 -0.13 -2.51 10.06
CA VAL A 6 0.22 -2.51 8.63
C VAL A 6 1.54 -3.23 8.48
N ILE A 7 1.55 -4.30 7.69
CA ILE A 7 2.74 -5.12 7.47
C ILE A 7 3.18 -5.07 6.01
N GLY A 8 4.50 -5.00 5.77
CA GLY A 8 5.04 -5.01 4.42
C GLY A 8 6.49 -4.59 4.35
N HIS A 9 7.06 -4.71 3.16
CA HIS A 9 8.39 -4.18 2.90
C HIS A 9 8.37 -2.67 2.70
N LEU A 10 9.45 -2.01 3.14
CA LEU A 10 9.84 -0.70 2.65
C LEU A 10 10.60 -0.87 1.34
N SER A 11 10.53 0.10 0.44
CA SER A 11 11.26 0.09 -0.81
C SER A 11 12.18 1.29 -0.96
N ARG A 12 13.17 1.14 -1.83
CA ARG A 12 14.01 2.23 -2.33
C ARG A 12 13.53 2.61 -3.73
N ASP A 13 12.95 3.79 -3.85
CA ASP A 13 12.35 4.28 -5.09
C ASP A 13 13.21 5.36 -5.74
N VAL A 14 13.54 5.20 -7.02
CA VAL A 14 14.26 6.18 -7.83
C VAL A 14 13.35 6.69 -8.95
N VAL A 15 13.06 7.97 -8.98
CA VAL A 15 12.20 8.58 -10.00
C VAL A 15 13.03 9.42 -10.96
N ALA A 16 13.04 9.05 -12.24
CA ALA A 16 13.68 9.81 -13.33
C ALA A 16 15.12 10.29 -13.00
N GLY A 17 15.94 9.43 -12.37
CA GLY A 17 17.33 9.75 -12.03
C GLY A 17 17.51 10.70 -10.82
N ALA A 18 16.44 10.97 -10.06
CA ALA A 18 16.53 11.68 -8.79
C ALA A 18 17.20 10.82 -7.70
N ALA A 19 17.54 11.43 -6.57
CA ALA A 19 18.05 10.69 -5.42
C ALA A 19 17.02 9.64 -4.95
N PRO A 20 17.48 8.46 -4.49
CA PRO A 20 16.60 7.45 -3.92
C PRO A 20 15.77 8.01 -2.77
N ARG A 21 14.51 7.59 -2.69
CA ARG A 21 13.58 7.91 -1.61
C ARG A 21 12.97 6.65 -1.04
N ILE A 22 12.51 6.72 0.19
CA ILE A 22 11.74 5.65 0.82
C ILE A 22 10.38 5.53 0.15
N GLY A 23 9.96 4.29 -0.09
CA GLY A 23 8.67 3.91 -0.64
C GLY A 23 8.12 2.65 0.04
N GLY A 24 7.14 2.04 -0.63
CA GLY A 24 6.46 0.84 -0.15
C GLY A 24 5.13 1.13 0.49
N GLY A 25 4.23 0.12 0.44
CA GLY A 25 2.86 0.29 0.91
C GLY A 25 2.78 0.61 2.40
N SER A 26 3.59 -0.03 3.24
CA SER A 26 3.66 0.25 4.67
C SER A 26 4.15 1.67 4.98
N TRP A 27 5.09 2.21 4.17
CA TRP A 27 5.51 3.61 4.28
C TRP A 27 4.39 4.59 3.94
N HIS A 28 3.73 4.38 2.80
CA HIS A 28 2.66 5.29 2.37
C HIS A 28 1.43 5.24 3.29
N ALA A 29 1.14 4.08 3.90
CA ALA A 29 0.07 3.92 4.87
C ALA A 29 0.23 4.83 6.10
N THR A 30 1.48 5.13 6.55
CA THR A 30 1.73 6.00 7.72
C THR A 30 1.06 7.36 7.59
N ARG A 31 1.01 7.92 6.37
CA ARG A 31 0.41 9.24 6.13
C ARG A 31 -1.09 9.26 6.44
N ALA A 32 -1.81 8.21 6.05
CA ALA A 32 -3.23 8.08 6.35
C ALA A 32 -3.45 7.83 7.85
N LEU A 33 -2.63 6.98 8.47
CA LEU A 33 -2.73 6.68 9.90
C LEU A 33 -2.48 7.93 10.77
N VAL A 34 -1.48 8.73 10.42
CA VAL A 34 -1.19 10.01 11.10
C VAL A 34 -2.36 10.99 10.94
N ALA A 35 -2.87 11.16 9.71
CA ALA A 35 -3.99 12.08 9.43
C ALA A 35 -5.26 11.70 10.20
N LEU A 36 -5.47 10.41 10.44
CA LEU A 36 -6.61 9.87 11.19
C LEU A 36 -6.38 9.83 12.71
N GLY A 37 -5.15 10.03 13.19
CA GLY A 37 -4.79 9.76 14.59
C GLY A 37 -5.09 8.30 14.99
N ALA A 38 -4.91 7.37 14.05
CA ALA A 38 -5.25 5.97 14.26
C ALA A 38 -4.28 5.29 15.23
N ASP A 39 -4.81 4.48 16.15
CA ASP A 39 -4.02 3.62 17.02
C ASP A 39 -3.58 2.38 16.23
N ALA A 40 -2.37 2.45 15.69
CA ALA A 40 -1.83 1.45 14.76
C ALA A 40 -0.33 1.25 14.94
N VAL A 41 0.18 0.10 14.49
CA VAL A 41 1.60 -0.22 14.41
C VAL A 41 2.01 -0.53 12.98
N ILE A 42 3.20 -0.07 12.57
CA ILE A 42 3.83 -0.48 11.32
C ILE A 42 4.81 -1.61 11.62
N VAL A 43 4.65 -2.76 10.99
CA VAL A 43 5.60 -3.87 11.08
C VAL A 43 6.22 -4.06 9.70
N ALA A 44 7.44 -3.54 9.53
CA ALA A 44 8.06 -3.43 8.22
C ALA A 44 9.38 -4.19 8.12
N ALA A 45 9.76 -4.55 6.89
CA ALA A 45 11.08 -5.09 6.61
C ALA A 45 11.83 -4.26 5.57
N CYS A 46 13.17 -4.26 5.65
CA CYS A 46 14.07 -3.65 4.68
C CYS A 46 15.41 -4.39 4.64
N GLY A 47 16.27 -4.04 3.70
CA GLY A 47 17.66 -4.50 3.68
C GLY A 47 18.50 -3.84 4.76
N THR A 48 19.56 -4.52 5.19
CA THR A 48 20.47 -4.05 6.26
C THR A 48 21.15 -2.73 5.93
N ASP A 49 21.41 -2.44 4.66
CA ASP A 49 22.07 -1.21 4.23
C ASP A 49 21.17 0.05 4.37
N ASP A 50 19.86 -0.14 4.48
CA ASP A 50 18.88 0.95 4.59
C ASP A 50 18.30 1.10 6.00
N GLU A 51 18.64 0.21 6.94
CA GLU A 51 18.00 0.14 8.25
C GLU A 51 18.02 1.48 8.98
N ASP A 52 19.19 2.10 9.13
CA ASP A 52 19.32 3.35 9.90
C ASP A 52 18.51 4.49 9.28
N ALA A 53 18.55 4.62 7.94
CA ALA A 53 17.82 5.66 7.23
C ALA A 53 16.31 5.47 7.33
N PHE A 54 15.83 4.22 7.18
CA PHE A 54 14.40 3.92 7.23
C PHE A 54 13.85 3.98 8.65
N ARG A 55 14.64 3.56 9.64
CA ARG A 55 14.30 3.69 11.06
C ARG A 55 14.14 5.17 11.46
N ALA A 56 15.08 6.02 11.04
CA ALA A 56 14.97 7.46 11.28
C ALA A 56 13.71 8.06 10.64
N ALA A 57 13.44 7.72 9.38
CA ALA A 57 12.26 8.20 8.67
C ALA A 57 10.93 7.73 9.31
N LEU A 58 10.84 6.46 9.73
CA LEU A 58 9.66 5.96 10.42
C LEU A 58 9.46 6.66 11.77
N ALA A 59 10.52 6.89 12.52
CA ALA A 59 10.45 7.60 13.81
C ALA A 59 9.89 9.03 13.67
N GLU A 60 10.20 9.72 12.58
CA GLU A 60 9.66 11.07 12.29
C GLU A 60 8.15 11.07 12.06
N THR A 61 7.54 9.92 11.68
CA THR A 61 6.09 9.84 11.49
C THR A 61 5.30 9.90 12.79
N GLY A 62 5.90 9.51 13.90
CA GLY A 62 5.25 9.36 15.19
C GLY A 62 4.33 8.13 15.32
N VAL A 63 4.19 7.31 14.27
CA VAL A 63 3.46 6.04 14.33
C VAL A 63 4.36 4.99 14.97
N PRO A 64 3.90 4.20 15.96
CA PRO A 64 4.64 3.06 16.49
C PRO A 64 5.08 2.10 15.37
N PHE A 65 6.30 1.59 15.44
CA PHE A 65 6.79 0.68 14.42
C PHE A 65 7.76 -0.38 14.95
N GLU A 66 7.80 -1.51 14.24
CA GLU A 66 8.83 -2.53 14.32
C GLU A 66 9.49 -2.62 12.94
N LEU A 67 10.83 -2.52 12.89
CA LEU A 67 11.59 -2.61 11.66
C LEU A 67 12.54 -3.79 11.73
N HIS A 68 12.39 -4.72 10.79
CA HIS A 68 13.19 -5.91 10.61
C HIS A 68 14.16 -5.71 9.45
N ALA A 69 15.46 -5.74 9.71
CA ALA A 69 16.48 -5.55 8.69
C ALA A 69 17.16 -6.87 8.34
N HIS A 70 17.06 -7.29 7.08
CA HIS A 70 17.73 -8.48 6.57
C HIS A 70 17.86 -8.43 5.05
N GLY A 71 18.93 -9.05 4.52
CA GLY A 71 19.13 -9.14 3.07
C GLY A 71 19.17 -7.79 2.36
N ALA A 72 18.49 -7.69 1.24
CA ALA A 72 18.42 -6.50 0.40
C ALA A 72 17.07 -5.80 0.55
N THR A 73 17.04 -4.48 0.30
CA THR A 73 15.79 -3.72 0.14
C THR A 73 15.26 -3.90 -1.28
N THR A 74 13.97 -4.17 -1.43
CA THR A 74 13.32 -4.08 -2.74
C THR A 74 13.46 -2.67 -3.30
N ALA A 75 13.93 -2.57 -4.54
CA ALA A 75 14.17 -1.28 -5.18
C ALA A 75 13.41 -1.18 -6.51
N PHE A 76 12.87 0.01 -6.76
CA PHE A 76 12.19 0.34 -8.00
C PHE A 76 12.77 1.59 -8.63
N SER A 77 12.89 1.59 -9.96
CA SER A 77 13.08 2.80 -10.74
C SER A 77 11.84 3.10 -11.59
N PHE A 78 11.54 4.40 -11.68
CA PHE A 78 10.41 4.91 -12.42
C PHE A 78 10.90 5.85 -13.50
N SER A 79 10.45 5.62 -14.73
CA SER A 79 10.66 6.51 -15.86
C SER A 79 9.32 6.93 -16.46
N TYR A 80 9.32 8.04 -17.17
CA TYR A 80 8.16 8.56 -17.87
C TYR A 80 8.54 8.77 -19.33
N ASP A 81 7.69 8.36 -20.24
CA ASP A 81 7.87 8.64 -21.66
C ASP A 81 7.45 10.07 -22.00
N ALA A 82 7.57 10.44 -23.29
CA ALA A 82 7.24 11.79 -23.75
C ALA A 82 5.75 12.16 -23.62
N VAL A 83 4.88 11.19 -23.44
CA VAL A 83 3.43 11.39 -23.23
C VAL A 83 3.01 11.22 -21.76
N GLY A 84 4.00 11.00 -20.84
CA GLY A 84 3.77 10.90 -19.41
C GLY A 84 3.38 9.49 -18.93
N THR A 85 3.50 8.46 -19.76
CA THR A 85 3.26 7.07 -19.33
C THR A 85 4.37 6.62 -18.41
N ARG A 86 3.99 6.16 -17.22
CA ARG A 86 4.95 5.67 -16.21
C ARG A 86 5.34 4.23 -16.50
N THR A 87 6.64 3.97 -16.54
CA THR A 87 7.21 2.62 -16.51
C THR A 87 7.89 2.38 -15.17
N MET A 88 7.67 1.21 -14.58
CA MET A 88 8.30 0.75 -13.34
C MET A 88 9.24 -0.40 -13.66
N THR A 89 10.43 -0.35 -13.11
CA THR A 89 11.43 -1.43 -13.20
C THR A 89 11.76 -1.91 -11.79
N VAL A 90 11.86 -3.22 -11.61
CA VAL A 90 12.31 -3.86 -10.38
C VAL A 90 13.84 -3.99 -10.44
N ASP A 91 14.54 -3.25 -9.61
CA ASP A 91 16.03 -3.19 -9.60
C ASP A 91 16.64 -4.12 -8.56
N ALA A 92 15.92 -4.39 -7.46
CA ALA A 92 16.28 -5.35 -6.42
C ALA A 92 15.03 -5.96 -5.79
N ILE A 93 15.17 -7.15 -5.22
CA ILE A 93 14.09 -7.90 -4.59
C ILE A 93 14.54 -8.34 -3.20
N ALA A 94 13.75 -8.00 -2.19
CA ALA A 94 13.94 -8.45 -0.81
C ALA A 94 13.58 -9.94 -0.66
N GLU A 95 14.11 -10.58 0.37
CA GLU A 95 13.67 -11.91 0.80
C GLU A 95 12.22 -11.82 1.36
N PRO A 96 11.44 -12.93 1.30
CA PRO A 96 10.11 -12.96 1.87
C PRO A 96 10.09 -12.61 3.36
N PHE A 97 9.11 -11.83 3.78
CA PHE A 97 8.90 -11.38 5.15
C PHE A 97 7.68 -12.06 5.77
N ALA A 98 7.88 -12.71 6.90
CA ALA A 98 6.85 -13.44 7.64
C ALA A 98 6.78 -12.94 9.09
N PRO A 99 6.19 -11.76 9.36
CA PRO A 99 6.10 -11.23 10.70
C PRO A 99 5.07 -11.98 11.56
N GLU A 100 5.35 -12.11 12.84
CA GLU A 100 4.33 -12.41 13.84
C GLU A 100 3.66 -11.09 14.25
N VAL A 101 2.34 -11.02 14.13
CA VAL A 101 1.56 -9.82 14.43
C VAL A 101 0.37 -10.17 15.29
N GLU A 102 0.26 -9.51 16.45
CA GLU A 102 -0.91 -9.60 17.33
C GLU A 102 -1.79 -8.36 17.11
N ALA A 103 -2.69 -8.43 16.13
CA ALA A 103 -3.65 -7.38 15.84
C ALA A 103 -4.97 -7.98 15.33
N ASP A 104 -6.09 -7.32 15.63
CA ASP A 104 -7.41 -7.73 15.12
C ASP A 104 -7.60 -7.38 13.64
N TRP A 105 -7.00 -6.27 13.21
CA TRP A 105 -7.10 -5.73 11.86
C TRP A 105 -5.70 -5.57 11.26
N VAL A 106 -5.43 -6.26 10.16
CA VAL A 106 -4.11 -6.25 9.52
C VAL A 106 -4.23 -5.85 8.06
N GLN A 107 -3.52 -4.78 7.67
CA GLN A 107 -3.24 -4.51 6.26
C GLN A 107 -1.95 -5.22 5.86
N VAL A 108 -2.03 -6.08 4.86
CA VAL A 108 -0.87 -6.67 4.18
C VAL A 108 -0.59 -5.83 2.94
N ALA A 109 0.56 -5.13 2.96
CA ALA A 109 0.99 -4.20 1.92
C ALA A 109 2.27 -4.70 1.21
N PRO A 110 2.17 -5.79 0.43
CA PRO A 110 3.29 -6.37 -0.28
C PRO A 110 3.75 -5.46 -1.42
N LEU A 111 4.98 -5.60 -1.88
CA LEU A 111 5.52 -4.90 -3.06
C LEU A 111 5.44 -5.78 -4.30
N LEU A 112 5.75 -7.06 -4.12
CA LEU A 112 5.78 -8.10 -5.14
C LEU A 112 5.04 -9.33 -4.64
N ARG A 113 4.70 -10.26 -5.55
CA ARG A 113 4.05 -11.51 -5.19
C ARG A 113 4.94 -12.35 -4.28
N GLY A 114 4.40 -12.74 -3.13
CA GLY A 114 5.04 -13.64 -2.18
C GLY A 114 6.11 -13.01 -1.31
N ASP A 115 6.32 -11.68 -1.38
CA ASP A 115 7.31 -10.99 -0.55
C ASP A 115 6.85 -10.82 0.91
N VAL A 116 5.53 -10.90 1.18
CA VAL A 116 4.97 -10.87 2.53
C VAL A 116 4.06 -12.08 2.73
N VAL A 117 4.30 -12.83 3.81
CA VAL A 117 3.41 -13.92 4.21
C VAL A 117 2.17 -13.33 4.87
N VAL A 118 0.99 -13.72 4.38
CA VAL A 118 -0.30 -13.27 4.96
C VAL A 118 -0.45 -13.86 6.37
N PRO A 119 -0.55 -13.04 7.42
CA PRO A 119 -0.65 -13.52 8.80
C PRO A 119 -2.06 -14.06 9.07
N ARG A 120 -2.18 -14.80 10.16
CA ARG A 120 -3.48 -15.17 10.70
C ARG A 120 -3.98 -14.06 11.62
N ALA A 121 -5.05 -13.38 11.22
CA ALA A 121 -5.73 -12.36 12.02
C ALA A 121 -7.25 -12.44 11.78
N PRO A 122 -8.09 -11.92 12.70
CA PRO A 122 -9.53 -11.87 12.51
C PRO A 122 -9.96 -11.15 11.24
N HIS A 123 -9.28 -10.06 10.90
CA HIS A 123 -9.56 -9.24 9.71
C HIS A 123 -8.28 -8.91 8.97
N VAL A 124 -8.15 -9.41 7.75
CA VAL A 124 -6.99 -9.17 6.88
C VAL A 124 -7.44 -8.42 5.63
N LEU A 125 -6.86 -7.24 5.40
CA LEU A 125 -6.90 -6.56 4.12
C LEU A 125 -5.60 -6.88 3.36
N LEU A 126 -5.72 -7.50 2.19
CA LEU A 126 -4.59 -7.75 1.29
C LEU A 126 -4.62 -6.76 0.13
N ASP A 127 -3.49 -6.08 -0.12
CA ASP A 127 -3.30 -5.31 -1.34
C ASP A 127 -2.92 -6.25 -2.49
N GLY A 128 -3.69 -6.19 -3.58
CA GLY A 128 -3.61 -7.12 -4.70
C GLY A 128 -2.31 -7.07 -5.50
N GLN A 129 -1.51 -6.03 -5.33
CA GLN A 129 -0.17 -5.97 -5.92
C GLN A 129 0.68 -7.19 -5.54
N GLY A 130 0.51 -7.72 -4.33
CA GLY A 130 1.14 -8.95 -3.86
C GLY A 130 0.64 -10.24 -4.50
N LEU A 131 -0.42 -10.18 -5.30
CA LEU A 131 -0.91 -11.31 -6.09
C LEU A 131 -0.40 -11.27 -7.52
N VAL A 132 -0.32 -10.07 -8.12
CA VAL A 132 -0.10 -9.93 -9.56
C VAL A 132 1.30 -9.48 -9.97
N ARG A 133 2.03 -8.75 -9.12
CA ARG A 133 3.37 -8.24 -9.47
C ARG A 133 4.40 -9.37 -9.41
N ARG A 134 4.95 -9.74 -10.57
CA ARG A 134 5.97 -10.80 -10.64
C ARG A 134 7.23 -10.42 -9.86
N PRO A 135 7.76 -11.32 -9.02
CA PRO A 135 9.04 -11.13 -8.33
C PRO A 135 10.22 -11.42 -9.28
N ALA A 136 10.42 -10.54 -10.27
CA ALA A 136 11.49 -10.68 -11.27
C ALA A 136 12.14 -9.31 -11.54
N LEU A 137 13.46 -9.29 -11.69
CA LEU A 137 14.22 -8.10 -12.07
C LEU A 137 13.85 -7.64 -13.49
N GLY A 138 13.92 -6.33 -13.72
CA GLY A 138 13.61 -5.71 -14.99
C GLY A 138 12.23 -5.04 -15.00
N PRO A 139 11.65 -4.77 -16.18
CA PRO A 139 10.33 -4.13 -16.29
C PRO A 139 9.28 -4.89 -15.52
N LEU A 140 8.53 -4.18 -14.66
CA LEU A 140 7.47 -4.79 -13.88
C LEU A 140 6.44 -5.48 -14.78
N GLN A 141 6.17 -6.74 -14.49
CA GLN A 141 5.18 -7.55 -15.18
C GLN A 141 4.07 -7.95 -14.22
N LEU A 142 2.84 -7.94 -14.73
CA LEU A 142 1.66 -8.40 -14.01
C LEU A 142 1.15 -9.69 -14.64
N ASP A 143 0.81 -10.67 -13.80
CA ASP A 143 0.12 -11.89 -14.21
C ASP A 143 -0.76 -12.42 -13.06
N ALA A 144 -1.63 -13.38 -13.35
CA ALA A 144 -2.53 -14.01 -12.38
C ALA A 144 -2.01 -15.37 -11.87
N ASP A 145 -0.70 -15.63 -11.95
CA ASP A 145 -0.08 -16.87 -11.51
C ASP A 145 0.17 -16.84 -9.99
N PHE A 146 -0.90 -16.78 -9.20
CA PHE A 146 -0.87 -16.86 -7.74
C PHE A 146 -1.71 -18.02 -7.23
N ASP A 147 -1.38 -18.53 -6.03
CA ASP A 147 -2.17 -19.56 -5.38
C ASP A 147 -3.45 -18.95 -4.79
N ALA A 148 -4.61 -19.33 -5.32
CA ALA A 148 -5.91 -18.87 -4.83
C ALA A 148 -6.18 -19.23 -3.37
N GLU A 149 -5.48 -20.22 -2.79
CA GLU A 149 -5.57 -20.57 -1.38
C GLU A 149 -5.15 -19.41 -0.46
N LEU A 150 -4.31 -18.49 -0.94
CA LEU A 150 -3.92 -17.28 -0.22
C LEU A 150 -5.14 -16.40 0.13
N LEU A 151 -6.21 -16.45 -0.67
CA LEU A 151 -7.41 -15.65 -0.44
C LEU A 151 -8.29 -16.18 0.68
N ARG A 152 -8.12 -17.45 1.14
CA ARG A 152 -8.96 -18.03 2.20
C ARG A 152 -8.86 -17.32 3.54
N GLY A 153 -7.74 -16.67 3.82
CA GLY A 153 -7.53 -15.88 5.04
C GLY A 153 -7.79 -14.40 4.89
N VAL A 154 -8.19 -13.96 3.68
CA VAL A 154 -8.37 -12.56 3.34
C VAL A 154 -9.82 -12.14 3.52
N SER A 155 -10.08 -11.19 4.41
CA SER A 155 -11.41 -10.62 4.63
C SER A 155 -11.72 -9.53 3.62
N ILE A 156 -10.71 -8.76 3.21
CA ILE A 156 -10.82 -7.61 2.32
C ILE A 156 -9.71 -7.73 1.28
N LEU A 157 -10.07 -7.77 0.01
CA LEU A 157 -9.11 -7.68 -1.10
C LEU A 157 -9.23 -6.30 -1.74
N LYS A 158 -8.12 -5.54 -1.76
CA LYS A 158 -8.07 -4.24 -2.42
C LYS A 158 -7.23 -4.35 -3.70
N LEU A 159 -7.79 -3.94 -4.83
CA LEU A 159 -7.18 -3.96 -6.15
C LEU A 159 -7.16 -2.55 -6.75
N SER A 160 -6.25 -2.30 -7.68
CA SER A 160 -6.39 -1.24 -8.69
C SER A 160 -7.19 -1.76 -9.90
N ASP A 161 -7.57 -0.87 -10.84
CA ASP A 161 -8.19 -1.26 -12.12
C ASP A 161 -7.32 -2.27 -12.90
N GLU A 162 -6.01 -2.01 -12.94
CA GLU A 162 -5.05 -2.86 -13.66
C GLU A 162 -4.95 -4.26 -13.03
N GLU A 163 -4.88 -4.30 -11.71
CA GLU A 163 -4.80 -5.56 -10.95
C GLU A 163 -6.11 -6.35 -11.08
N ALA A 164 -7.25 -5.68 -11.00
CA ALA A 164 -8.56 -6.31 -11.19
C ALA A 164 -8.72 -6.89 -12.61
N ALA A 165 -8.21 -6.19 -13.62
CA ALA A 165 -8.23 -6.68 -15.01
C ALA A 165 -7.36 -7.92 -15.20
N VAL A 166 -6.24 -8.05 -14.48
CA VAL A 166 -5.34 -9.20 -14.52
C VAL A 166 -5.90 -10.39 -13.76
N ILE A 167 -6.42 -10.15 -12.55
CA ILE A 167 -6.94 -11.23 -11.68
C ILE A 167 -8.27 -11.78 -12.20
N GLY A 168 -9.12 -10.91 -12.75
CA GLY A 168 -10.49 -11.28 -13.11
C GLY A 168 -11.40 -11.44 -11.89
N PRO A 169 -12.53 -12.15 -12.02
CA PRO A 169 -13.45 -12.38 -10.91
C PRO A 169 -12.83 -13.18 -9.77
N VAL A 170 -13.00 -12.69 -8.54
CA VAL A 170 -12.56 -13.37 -7.32
C VAL A 170 -13.71 -13.48 -6.32
N ASP A 171 -13.67 -14.52 -5.50
CA ASP A 171 -14.63 -14.73 -4.40
C ASP A 171 -13.94 -14.41 -3.08
N VAL A 172 -14.24 -13.22 -2.56
CA VAL A 172 -13.76 -12.73 -1.26
C VAL A 172 -14.90 -12.02 -0.53
N PRO A 173 -14.91 -12.02 0.81
CA PRO A 173 -16.01 -11.41 1.58
C PRO A 173 -16.20 -9.92 1.25
N GLU A 174 -15.12 -9.19 1.01
CA GLU A 174 -15.17 -7.76 0.70
C GLU A 174 -14.14 -7.41 -0.37
N LEU A 175 -14.64 -6.89 -1.51
CA LEU A 175 -13.80 -6.49 -2.65
C LEU A 175 -13.82 -4.97 -2.81
N VAL A 176 -12.63 -4.39 -2.83
CA VAL A 176 -12.40 -2.95 -3.09
C VAL A 176 -11.58 -2.80 -4.35
N VAL A 177 -12.07 -2.03 -5.32
CA VAL A 177 -11.31 -1.69 -6.54
C VAL A 177 -11.15 -0.19 -6.63
N THR A 178 -9.91 0.30 -6.65
CA THR A 178 -9.59 1.73 -6.78
C THR A 178 -9.41 2.11 -8.24
N HIS A 179 -9.99 3.27 -8.65
CA HIS A 179 -10.06 3.76 -10.02
C HIS A 179 -9.30 5.09 -10.20
N GLY A 180 -8.28 5.35 -9.38
CA GLY A 180 -7.53 6.60 -9.36
C GLY A 180 -8.45 7.80 -9.08
N MET A 181 -8.38 8.83 -9.90
CA MET A 181 -9.21 10.04 -9.74
C MET A 181 -10.73 9.81 -9.88
N ARG A 182 -11.15 8.65 -10.38
CA ARG A 182 -12.58 8.30 -10.49
C ARG A 182 -13.15 7.73 -9.19
N GLY A 183 -12.31 7.51 -8.17
CA GLY A 183 -12.74 6.97 -6.87
C GLY A 183 -12.51 5.48 -6.70
N ALA A 184 -13.48 4.78 -6.12
CA ALA A 184 -13.39 3.35 -5.83
C ALA A 184 -14.74 2.64 -6.00
N THR A 185 -14.71 1.33 -6.13
CA THR A 185 -15.89 0.45 -6.04
C THR A 185 -15.71 -0.46 -4.84
N VAL A 186 -16.70 -0.53 -3.97
CA VAL A 186 -16.75 -1.41 -2.81
C VAL A 186 -17.95 -2.35 -2.94
N ASN A 187 -17.69 -3.64 -3.05
CA ASN A 187 -18.72 -4.68 -3.28
C ASN A 187 -19.73 -4.28 -4.38
N GLY A 188 -19.21 -3.79 -5.51
CA GLY A 188 -20.02 -3.35 -6.66
C GLY A 188 -20.64 -1.95 -6.52
N THR A 189 -20.54 -1.28 -5.37
CA THR A 189 -21.03 0.09 -5.19
C THR A 189 -19.95 1.10 -5.49
N HIS A 190 -20.17 1.96 -6.48
CA HIS A 190 -19.22 3.01 -6.85
C HIS A 190 -19.26 4.19 -5.86
N ILE A 191 -18.07 4.67 -5.50
CA ILE A 191 -17.82 5.82 -4.63
C ILE A 191 -16.95 6.80 -5.43
N ALA A 192 -17.50 7.97 -5.73
CA ALA A 192 -16.72 9.01 -6.41
C ALA A 192 -15.66 9.60 -5.47
N ALA A 193 -14.49 9.95 -6.01
CA ALA A 193 -13.49 10.74 -5.32
C ALA A 193 -13.62 12.23 -5.70
N ASP A 194 -13.12 13.10 -4.84
CA ASP A 194 -12.85 14.48 -5.20
C ASP A 194 -11.50 14.52 -5.94
N PRO A 195 -11.50 14.82 -7.26
CA PRO A 195 -10.29 14.77 -8.06
C PRO A 195 -9.25 15.77 -7.59
N VAL A 196 -8.00 15.32 -7.42
CA VAL A 196 -6.86 16.17 -7.06
C VAL A 196 -5.75 15.94 -8.09
N ASP A 197 -5.30 17.02 -8.74
CA ASP A 197 -4.20 16.97 -9.72
C ASP A 197 -2.84 16.98 -8.98
N ALA A 198 -2.49 15.87 -8.37
CA ALA A 198 -1.24 15.65 -7.65
C ALA A 198 -0.61 14.33 -8.04
N ASP A 199 0.70 14.16 -7.76
CA ASP A 199 1.38 12.86 -7.88
C ASP A 199 0.66 11.81 -7.01
N PRO A 200 0.01 10.79 -7.59
CA PRO A 200 -0.81 9.83 -6.88
C PRO A 200 0.02 8.71 -6.21
N THR A 201 1.35 8.82 -6.19
CA THR A 201 2.20 7.77 -5.61
C THR A 201 1.83 7.52 -4.15
N GLY A 202 1.50 6.27 -3.83
CA GLY A 202 1.06 5.82 -2.51
C GLY A 202 -0.44 6.07 -2.22
N ALA A 203 -1.22 6.63 -3.16
CA ALA A 203 -2.65 6.88 -2.93
C ALA A 203 -3.43 5.59 -2.64
N GLY A 204 -3.11 4.49 -3.33
CA GLY A 204 -3.71 3.18 -3.09
C GLY A 204 -3.42 2.63 -1.69
N ASP A 205 -2.18 2.80 -1.22
CA ASP A 205 -1.76 2.34 0.10
C ASP A 205 -2.38 3.18 1.22
N MET A 206 -2.45 4.51 1.01
CA MET A 206 -3.16 5.42 1.92
C MET A 206 -4.65 5.10 1.98
N PHE A 207 -5.27 4.79 0.82
CA PHE A 207 -6.66 4.38 0.76
C PHE A 207 -6.88 3.10 1.57
N ALA A 208 -6.03 2.07 1.38
CA ALA A 208 -6.13 0.80 2.08
C ALA A 208 -6.04 0.99 3.60
N ALA A 209 -5.08 1.80 4.08
CA ALA A 209 -4.92 2.09 5.50
C ALA A 209 -6.12 2.85 6.08
N ALA A 210 -6.61 3.89 5.39
CA ALA A 210 -7.78 4.65 5.82
C ALA A 210 -9.06 3.80 5.80
N TYR A 211 -9.21 2.96 4.79
CA TYR A 211 -10.32 2.03 4.67
C TYR A 211 -10.34 1.05 5.86
N LEU A 212 -9.19 0.41 6.12
CA LEU A 212 -9.09 -0.55 7.21
C LEU A 212 -9.33 0.11 8.58
N ALA A 213 -8.81 1.32 8.80
CA ALA A 213 -9.05 2.07 10.03
C ALA A 213 -10.54 2.39 10.22
N ALA A 214 -11.25 2.78 9.16
CA ALA A 214 -12.68 3.03 9.22
C ALA A 214 -13.47 1.73 9.51
N ARG A 215 -13.09 0.60 8.89
CA ARG A 215 -13.69 -0.72 9.16
C ARG A 215 -13.45 -1.13 10.62
N ALA A 216 -12.24 -0.96 11.13
CA ALA A 216 -11.89 -1.23 12.52
C ALA A 216 -12.68 -0.37 13.51
N ALA A 217 -13.05 0.85 13.12
CA ALA A 217 -13.92 1.73 13.88
C ALA A 217 -15.43 1.37 13.77
N GLY A 218 -15.78 0.33 13.00
CA GLY A 218 -17.15 -0.18 12.86
C GLY A 218 -17.95 0.41 11.69
N ALA A 219 -17.30 1.16 10.79
CA ALA A 219 -17.98 1.66 9.59
C ALA A 219 -18.37 0.51 8.65
N GLU A 220 -19.53 0.59 8.01
CA GLU A 220 -19.92 -0.32 6.95
C GLU A 220 -19.03 -0.17 5.70
N PRO A 221 -18.88 -1.21 4.85
CA PRO A 221 -17.91 -1.20 3.75
C PRO A 221 -17.98 0.03 2.85
N VAL A 222 -19.17 0.42 2.39
CA VAL A 222 -19.34 1.58 1.50
C VAL A 222 -19.00 2.89 2.22
N GLU A 223 -19.30 2.98 3.51
CA GLU A 223 -18.98 4.15 4.33
C GLU A 223 -17.48 4.28 4.59
N ALA A 224 -16.82 3.15 4.88
CA ALA A 224 -15.37 3.08 4.97
C ALA A 224 -14.69 3.54 3.67
N GLY A 225 -15.23 3.14 2.51
CA GLY A 225 -14.75 3.59 1.20
C GLY A 225 -14.89 5.11 0.99
N ARG A 226 -16.00 5.71 1.42
CA ARG A 226 -16.19 7.17 1.35
C ARG A 226 -15.20 7.89 2.26
N SER A 227 -15.03 7.42 3.49
CA SER A 227 -14.05 7.96 4.42
C SER A 227 -12.63 7.88 3.87
N ALA A 228 -12.23 6.73 3.33
CA ALA A 228 -10.92 6.53 2.73
C ALA A 228 -10.67 7.45 1.53
N SER A 229 -11.65 7.60 0.64
CA SER A 229 -11.57 8.54 -0.51
C SER A 229 -11.36 9.98 -0.05
N ALA A 230 -12.10 10.43 0.95
CA ALA A 230 -11.96 11.79 1.50
C ALA A 230 -10.58 12.03 2.13
N VAL A 231 -10.07 11.07 2.90
CA VAL A 231 -8.72 11.15 3.51
C VAL A 231 -7.65 11.25 2.43
N VAL A 232 -7.70 10.42 1.39
CA VAL A 232 -6.72 10.44 0.30
C VAL A 232 -6.77 11.78 -0.46
N SER A 233 -7.97 12.27 -0.80
CA SER A 233 -8.13 13.56 -1.49
C SER A 233 -7.56 14.72 -0.67
N ALA A 234 -7.78 14.74 0.65
CA ALA A 234 -7.21 15.73 1.55
C ALA A 234 -5.66 15.67 1.57
N LEU A 235 -5.08 14.48 1.74
CA LEU A 235 -3.63 14.28 1.78
C LEU A 235 -2.93 14.65 0.46
N LEU A 236 -3.57 14.39 -0.68
CA LEU A 236 -3.05 14.79 -1.98
C LEU A 236 -3.13 16.31 -2.17
N SER A 237 -4.19 16.97 -1.69
CA SER A 237 -4.34 18.43 -1.74
C SER A 237 -3.28 19.15 -0.90
N ASP A 238 -2.97 18.63 0.29
CA ASP A 238 -1.92 19.18 1.16
C ASP A 238 -0.54 19.07 0.53
N LYS A 239 -0.25 17.97 -0.19
CA LYS A 239 1.00 17.79 -0.93
C LYS A 239 1.17 18.86 -2.02
N LEU A 240 0.11 19.26 -2.70
CA LEU A 240 0.12 20.33 -3.70
C LEU A 240 0.42 21.70 -3.09
N SER A 241 -0.17 22.01 -1.93
CA SER A 241 0.03 23.30 -1.25
C SER A 241 1.47 23.46 -0.76
N GLN A 242 2.08 22.39 -0.23
CA GLN A 242 3.47 22.39 0.22
C GLN A 242 4.49 22.46 -0.93
N GLY A 243 4.19 21.84 -2.08
CA GLY A 243 5.03 21.90 -3.28
C GLY A 243 5.07 23.27 -3.95
N ARG A 244 4.02 24.09 -3.77
CA ARG A 244 3.94 25.46 -4.32
C ARG A 244 4.64 26.53 -3.45
N THR A 245 4.99 26.20 -2.22
CA THR A 245 5.61 27.13 -1.25
C THR A 245 7.12 26.99 -1.15
N ARG A 246 7.76 26.09 -1.91
CA ARG A 246 9.23 26.02 -2.01
C ARG A 246 9.68 26.83 -3.22
N PRO A 247 10.42 27.95 -3.00
CA PRO A 247 11.01 28.76 -4.07
C PRO A 247 12.14 28.04 -4.81
#